data_e37d553a50995582f82b66de6f2ff82c
#
_entry.id   e37d553a50995582f82b66de6f2ff82c
#
_cell.length_a   1.000
_cell.length_b   1.000
_cell.length_c   1.000
_cell.angle_alpha   90.00
_cell.angle_beta   90.00
_cell.angle_gamma   90.00
#
_symmetry.space_group_name_H-M   'P 1'
#
loop_
_entity.id
_entity.type
_entity.pdbx_description
1 polymer ?
#
loop_
_entity_poly.entity_id
_entity_poly.type
_entity_poly.pdbx_seq_one_letter_code
_entity_poly.pdbx_strand_id
1 'polypeptide(L)'
;MEPPLPLIEEEKEKKEKKEEKEEECVEIPISSASKSFFVYMLESSVSRATYVGATVDVNHRLRQHNGELVGGAHATTMRVKAGETWRRVCYVSGFPDWPAALQFEWRWKQLSRKLLPSPKGKKGSRPVVGGSLSRPVLSGSRPEDGGSLSRPVDRRLQALEQLLALERPTTKALAYRDWPLGVGPQVHYM
;
A
#
# COMPACT_ATOMS: atom_id res chain seq x y z
N MET A 1 -55.87 -42.80 -37.56
CA MET A 1 -55.16 -43.23 -36.31
C MET A 1 -53.73 -43.50 -36.72
N GLU A 2 -52.83 -42.54 -36.46
CA GLU A 2 -51.41 -42.74 -36.66
C GLU A 2 -50.84 -43.51 -35.47
N PRO A 3 -49.87 -44.45 -35.66
CA PRO A 3 -49.27 -45.17 -34.58
C PRO A 3 -48.31 -44.25 -33.78
N PRO A 4 -48.16 -44.45 -32.45
CA PRO A 4 -47.24 -43.68 -31.64
C PRO A 4 -45.80 -43.98 -32.07
N LEU A 5 -44.99 -42.91 -32.19
CA LEU A 5 -43.58 -43.00 -32.49
C LEU A 5 -42.82 -43.81 -31.41
N PRO A 6 -41.80 -44.57 -31.79
CA PRO A 6 -41.09 -45.42 -30.85
C PRO A 6 -40.27 -44.57 -29.85
N LEU A 7 -40.36 -44.93 -28.57
CA LEU A 7 -39.72 -44.30 -27.40
C LEU A 7 -38.21 -44.08 -27.54
N ILE A 8 -37.57 -44.71 -28.54
CA ILE A 8 -36.13 -44.61 -28.81
C ILE A 8 -35.74 -43.26 -29.47
N GLU A 9 -36.67 -42.61 -30.22
CA GLU A 9 -36.39 -41.32 -30.87
C GLU A 9 -36.49 -40.17 -29.90
N GLU A 10 -37.42 -40.22 -28.93
CA GLU A 10 -37.49 -39.17 -27.88
C GLU A 10 -36.29 -39.13 -26.96
N GLU A 11 -35.66 -40.27 -26.66
CA GLU A 11 -34.43 -40.32 -25.85
C GLU A 11 -33.20 -39.80 -26.59
N LYS A 12 -33.15 -39.98 -27.91
CA LYS A 12 -32.07 -39.41 -28.74
C LYS A 12 -32.18 -37.89 -28.85
N GLU A 13 -33.38 -37.35 -29.10
CA GLU A 13 -33.61 -35.90 -29.17
C GLU A 13 -33.32 -35.20 -27.82
N LYS A 14 -33.63 -35.85 -26.69
CA LYS A 14 -33.33 -35.34 -25.38
C LYS A 14 -31.80 -35.36 -25.05
N LYS A 15 -31.08 -36.31 -25.65
CA LYS A 15 -29.63 -36.42 -25.46
C LYS A 15 -28.89 -35.42 -26.33
N GLU A 16 -29.31 -35.22 -27.59
CA GLU A 16 -28.73 -34.20 -28.46
C GLU A 16 -29.01 -32.77 -27.95
N LYS A 17 -30.22 -32.48 -27.47
CA LYS A 17 -30.53 -31.16 -26.85
C LYS A 17 -29.81 -30.92 -25.52
N LYS A 18 -29.31 -31.98 -24.87
CA LYS A 18 -28.48 -31.84 -23.66
C LYS A 18 -27.00 -31.60 -23.99
N GLU A 19 -26.51 -32.20 -25.06
CA GLU A 19 -25.15 -32.00 -25.56
C GLU A 19 -25.00 -30.64 -26.23
N GLU A 20 -25.98 -30.15 -27.00
CA GLU A 20 -26.02 -28.78 -27.55
C GLU A 20 -26.03 -27.67 -26.46
N LYS A 21 -26.57 -27.98 -25.28
CA LYS A 21 -26.63 -27.03 -24.16
C LYS A 21 -25.33 -26.98 -23.33
N GLU A 22 -24.45 -27.97 -23.48
CA GLU A 22 -23.15 -28.02 -22.81
C GLU A 22 -22.00 -27.40 -23.65
N GLU A 23 -22.22 -27.18 -24.98
CA GLU A 23 -21.30 -26.47 -25.87
C GLU A 23 -21.58 -24.97 -26.00
N GLU A 24 -22.60 -24.44 -25.32
CA GLU A 24 -22.75 -22.98 -25.22
C GLU A 24 -21.55 -22.44 -24.44
N CYS A 25 -20.59 -21.89 -25.19
CA CYS A 25 -19.39 -21.23 -24.74
C CYS A 25 -19.66 -20.54 -23.41
N VAL A 26 -18.98 -21.00 -22.39
CA VAL A 26 -18.85 -20.25 -21.16
C VAL A 26 -18.15 -18.94 -21.55
N GLU A 27 -18.92 -17.97 -22.01
CA GLU A 27 -18.48 -16.59 -21.96
C GLU A 27 -18.25 -16.27 -20.49
N ILE A 28 -16.98 -16.46 -20.09
CA ILE A 28 -16.49 -15.94 -18.83
C ILE A 28 -16.82 -14.45 -18.88
N PRO A 29 -17.74 -13.95 -18.05
CA PRO A 29 -18.02 -12.53 -18.02
C PRO A 29 -16.72 -11.84 -17.61
N ILE A 30 -16.02 -11.20 -18.56
CA ILE A 30 -14.86 -10.31 -18.33
C ILE A 30 -15.35 -9.02 -17.64
N SER A 31 -16.33 -9.12 -16.78
CA SER A 31 -16.90 -8.02 -16.00
C SER A 31 -16.98 -8.35 -14.51
N SER A 32 -15.94 -8.92 -13.96
CA SER A 32 -15.56 -8.56 -12.62
C SER A 32 -14.49 -7.47 -12.77
N ALA A 33 -14.85 -6.22 -12.57
CA ALA A 33 -13.90 -5.15 -12.40
C ALA A 33 -12.93 -5.63 -11.31
N SER A 34 -11.79 -6.19 -11.72
CA SER A 34 -10.79 -6.74 -10.82
C SER A 34 -10.38 -5.58 -9.91
N LYS A 35 -10.72 -5.69 -8.63
CA LYS A 35 -10.41 -4.66 -7.64
C LYS A 35 -8.90 -4.47 -7.66
N SER A 36 -8.45 -3.32 -8.16
CA SER A 36 -7.04 -2.96 -8.13
C SER A 36 -6.67 -2.52 -6.73
N PHE A 37 -5.53 -2.97 -6.25
CA PHE A 37 -5.00 -2.63 -4.94
C PHE A 37 -3.73 -1.83 -5.10
N PHE A 38 -3.56 -0.83 -4.23
CA PHE A 38 -2.45 0.11 -4.31
C PHE A 38 -1.83 0.31 -2.93
N VAL A 39 -0.52 0.49 -2.91
CA VAL A 39 0.21 1.01 -1.74
C VAL A 39 0.81 2.35 -2.12
N TYR A 40 0.57 3.38 -1.35
CA TYR A 40 0.93 4.75 -1.69
C TYR A 40 1.77 5.41 -0.61
N MET A 41 2.52 6.42 -1.01
CA MET A 41 3.28 7.30 -0.13
C MET A 41 2.85 8.76 -0.31
N LEU A 42 2.58 9.41 0.83
CA LEU A 42 2.28 10.82 0.90
C LEU A 42 3.41 11.59 1.60
N GLU A 43 3.54 12.86 1.25
CA GLU A 43 4.38 13.85 1.91
C GLU A 43 3.54 15.06 2.29
N SER A 44 3.79 15.59 3.50
CA SER A 44 3.19 16.84 3.95
C SER A 44 3.91 18.05 3.35
N SER A 45 3.16 19.10 3.00
CA SER A 45 3.67 20.32 2.39
C SER A 45 4.63 21.11 3.29
N VAL A 46 4.38 21.13 4.60
CA VAL A 46 5.11 21.97 5.55
C VAL A 46 6.11 21.16 6.36
N SER A 47 5.63 20.17 7.12
CA SER A 47 6.48 19.40 8.03
C SER A 47 7.37 18.37 7.32
N ARG A 48 7.15 18.14 6.02
CA ARG A 48 7.84 17.08 5.25
C ARG A 48 7.66 15.69 5.84
N ALA A 49 6.65 15.52 6.68
CA ALA A 49 6.28 14.23 7.23
C ALA A 49 5.80 13.31 6.11
N THR A 50 6.04 12.03 6.27
CA THR A 50 5.65 11.03 5.28
C THR A 50 4.63 10.05 5.85
N TYR A 51 3.72 9.61 5.02
CA TYR A 51 2.74 8.57 5.34
C TYR A 51 2.73 7.50 4.25
N VAL A 52 2.64 6.24 4.65
CA VAL A 52 2.48 5.10 3.75
C VAL A 52 1.19 4.38 4.13
N GLY A 53 0.40 3.98 3.14
CA GLY A 53 -0.87 3.30 3.34
C GLY A 53 -1.26 2.44 2.13
N ALA A 54 -2.24 1.56 2.32
CA ALA A 54 -2.85 0.77 1.25
C ALA A 54 -4.27 1.28 0.96
N THR A 55 -4.72 1.11 -0.28
CA THR A 55 -6.06 1.54 -0.72
C THR A 55 -6.48 0.80 -2.00
N VAL A 56 -7.76 0.85 -2.31
CA VAL A 56 -8.34 0.44 -3.60
C VAL A 56 -8.50 1.62 -4.56
N ASP A 57 -8.44 2.87 -4.05
CA ASP A 57 -8.53 4.10 -4.84
C ASP A 57 -7.58 5.14 -4.26
N VAL A 58 -6.54 5.46 -5.00
CA VAL A 58 -5.48 6.39 -4.57
C VAL A 58 -5.93 7.85 -4.57
N ASN A 59 -6.89 8.24 -5.44
CA ASN A 59 -7.39 9.60 -5.51
C ASN A 59 -8.41 9.87 -4.41
N HIS A 60 -9.36 8.96 -4.22
CA HIS A 60 -10.32 9.03 -3.12
C HIS A 60 -9.58 9.08 -1.77
N ARG A 61 -8.55 8.25 -1.60
CA ARG A 61 -7.78 8.18 -0.37
C ARG A 61 -6.99 9.46 -0.09
N LEU A 62 -6.42 10.11 -1.12
CA LEU A 62 -5.73 11.39 -0.96
C LEU A 62 -6.69 12.48 -0.47
N ARG A 63 -7.90 12.56 -1.03
CA ARG A 63 -8.94 13.50 -0.59
C ARG A 63 -9.36 13.28 0.86
N GLN A 64 -9.43 12.02 1.31
CA GLN A 64 -9.66 11.69 2.72
C GLN A 64 -8.52 12.20 3.62
N HIS A 65 -7.26 12.05 3.18
CA HIS A 65 -6.11 12.54 3.94
C HIS A 65 -6.07 14.07 4.04
N ASN A 66 -6.53 14.77 3.01
CA ASN A 66 -6.62 16.23 2.99
C ASN A 66 -7.89 16.78 3.69
N GLY A 67 -8.72 15.91 4.24
CA GLY A 67 -9.91 16.32 4.98
C GLY A 67 -11.09 16.76 4.10
N GLU A 68 -11.00 16.58 2.77
CA GLU A 68 -12.10 16.85 1.85
C GLU A 68 -13.23 15.82 1.98
N LEU A 69 -12.87 14.61 2.40
CA LEU A 69 -13.77 13.49 2.64
C LEU A 69 -13.52 12.90 4.02
N VAL A 70 -14.57 12.33 4.62
CA VAL A 70 -14.47 11.61 5.90
C VAL A 70 -13.67 10.32 5.73
N GLY A 71 -12.90 9.92 6.76
CA GLY A 71 -12.18 8.64 6.79
C GLY A 71 -10.66 8.75 6.67
N GLY A 72 -10.07 9.93 6.77
CA GLY A 72 -8.63 10.13 6.84
C GLY A 72 -8.00 9.48 8.09
N ALA A 73 -6.73 9.08 8.00
CA ALA A 73 -6.01 8.56 9.16
C ALA A 73 -5.79 9.67 10.19
N HIS A 74 -5.93 9.35 11.48
CA HIS A 74 -5.80 10.33 12.57
C HIS A 74 -4.51 11.17 12.46
N ALA A 75 -3.37 10.54 12.18
CA ALA A 75 -2.09 11.25 12.07
C ALA A 75 -2.04 12.26 10.92
N THR A 76 -2.73 12.01 9.82
CA THR A 76 -2.80 12.93 8.68
C THR A 76 -3.82 14.04 8.92
N THR A 77 -4.98 13.70 9.49
CA THR A 77 -6.03 14.65 9.83
C THR A 77 -5.55 15.71 10.82
N MET A 78 -4.76 15.33 11.82
CA MET A 78 -4.21 16.29 12.79
C MET A 78 -3.30 17.34 12.13
N ARG A 79 -2.54 16.95 11.10
CA ARG A 79 -1.70 17.88 10.34
C ARG A 79 -2.50 18.81 9.45
N VAL A 80 -3.54 18.30 8.81
CA VAL A 80 -4.46 19.12 8.01
C VAL A 80 -5.15 20.18 8.88
N LYS A 81 -5.56 19.84 10.11
CA LYS A 81 -6.08 20.80 11.08
C LYS A 81 -5.05 21.87 11.48
N ALA A 82 -3.75 21.56 11.36
CA ALA A 82 -2.67 22.52 11.56
C ALA A 82 -2.29 23.30 10.28
N GLY A 83 -3.09 23.20 9.22
CA GLY A 83 -2.89 23.94 7.96
C GLY A 83 -1.95 23.29 6.97
N GLU A 84 -1.56 22.01 7.18
CA GLU A 84 -0.74 21.27 6.22
C GLU A 84 -1.62 20.58 5.17
N THR A 85 -1.06 20.34 3.98
CA THR A 85 -1.69 19.55 2.93
C THR A 85 -0.82 18.34 2.60
N TRP A 86 -1.45 17.27 2.14
CA TRP A 86 -0.77 16.05 1.72
C TRP A 86 -0.73 15.97 0.21
N ARG A 87 0.44 15.65 -0.33
CA ARG A 87 0.64 15.33 -1.75
C ARG A 87 1.09 13.87 -1.88
N ARG A 88 0.69 13.21 -2.94
CA ARG A 88 1.18 11.89 -3.28
C ARG A 88 2.56 12.02 -3.92
N VAL A 89 3.51 11.21 -3.46
CA VAL A 89 4.87 11.14 -4.00
C VAL A 89 4.97 10.00 -5.01
N CYS A 90 4.46 8.84 -4.61
CA CYS A 90 4.38 7.66 -5.48
C CYS A 90 3.28 6.71 -5.01
N TYR A 91 2.93 5.77 -5.87
CA TYR A 91 2.14 4.59 -5.50
C TYR A 91 2.65 3.36 -6.23
N VAL A 92 2.35 2.20 -5.68
CA VAL A 92 2.69 0.89 -6.20
C VAL A 92 1.41 0.17 -6.56
N SER A 93 1.36 -0.46 -7.74
CA SER A 93 0.25 -1.27 -8.25
C SER A 93 0.73 -2.69 -8.55
N GLY A 94 -0.17 -3.54 -9.06
CA GLY A 94 0.15 -4.90 -9.49
C GLY A 94 -0.05 -5.95 -8.41
N PHE A 95 -0.68 -5.61 -7.28
CA PHE A 95 -0.96 -6.56 -6.20
C PHE A 95 -2.04 -7.56 -6.59
N PRO A 96 -1.82 -8.88 -6.38
CA PRO A 96 -2.80 -9.91 -6.72
C PRO A 96 -4.06 -9.84 -5.85
N ASP A 97 -3.89 -9.45 -4.59
CA ASP A 97 -4.97 -9.38 -3.61
C ASP A 97 -4.69 -8.31 -2.54
N TRP A 98 -5.69 -8.08 -1.69
CA TRP A 98 -5.58 -7.14 -0.59
C TRP A 98 -4.54 -7.55 0.48
N PRO A 99 -4.46 -8.82 0.91
CA PRO A 99 -3.39 -9.28 1.80
C PRO A 99 -1.98 -9.01 1.28
N ALA A 100 -1.71 -9.20 -0.01
CA ALA A 100 -0.40 -8.88 -0.60
C ALA A 100 -0.08 -7.39 -0.49
N ALA A 101 -1.04 -6.51 -0.77
CA ALA A 101 -0.87 -5.07 -0.60
C ALA A 101 -0.59 -4.68 0.85
N LEU A 102 -1.30 -5.27 1.83
CA LEU A 102 -1.07 -5.02 3.26
C LEU A 102 0.29 -5.53 3.73
N GLN A 103 0.74 -6.69 3.27
CA GLN A 103 2.06 -7.24 3.60
C GLN A 103 3.17 -6.36 3.04
N PHE A 104 3.02 -5.86 1.81
CA PHE A 104 3.95 -4.93 1.18
C PHE A 104 4.00 -3.60 1.96
N GLU A 105 2.86 -3.00 2.29
CA GLU A 105 2.74 -1.79 3.10
C GLU A 105 3.44 -1.94 4.46
N TRP A 106 3.16 -3.03 5.16
CA TRP A 106 3.78 -3.33 6.45
C TRP A 106 5.30 -3.41 6.34
N ARG A 107 5.79 -4.15 5.34
CA ARG A 107 7.24 -4.33 5.13
C ARG A 107 7.92 -3.02 4.78
N TRP A 108 7.32 -2.22 3.92
CA TRP A 108 7.82 -0.89 3.60
C TRP A 108 7.98 -0.01 4.84
N LYS A 109 6.99 0.00 5.71
CA LYS A 109 7.06 0.69 6.99
C LYS A 109 8.18 0.16 7.89
N GLN A 110 8.39 -1.14 7.95
CA GLN A 110 9.45 -1.76 8.75
C GLN A 110 10.85 -1.39 8.24
N LEU A 111 11.09 -1.51 6.94
CA LEU A 111 12.36 -1.13 6.33
C LEU A 111 12.65 0.36 6.54
N SER A 112 11.66 1.22 6.35
CA SER A 112 11.79 2.66 6.58
C SER A 112 12.18 3.00 8.03
N ARG A 113 11.68 2.26 9.01
CA ARG A 113 12.06 2.46 10.43
C ARG A 113 13.50 2.04 10.71
N LYS A 114 13.99 1.00 10.03
CA LYS A 114 15.39 0.55 10.18
C LYS A 114 16.40 1.57 9.65
N LEU A 115 15.99 2.37 8.66
CA LEU A 115 16.80 3.45 8.10
C LEU A 115 16.78 4.73 8.93
N LEU A 116 15.95 4.80 9.99
CA LEU A 116 16.03 5.88 10.96
C LEU A 116 17.32 5.71 11.79
N PRO A 117 18.10 6.78 12.02
CA PRO A 117 19.18 6.71 12.97
C PRO A 117 18.60 6.31 14.32
N SER A 118 19.12 5.23 14.90
CA SER A 118 18.77 4.85 16.27
C SER A 118 19.01 6.05 17.17
N PRO A 119 18.06 6.43 18.04
CA PRO A 119 18.36 7.37 19.10
C PRO A 119 19.50 6.74 19.92
N LYS A 120 20.72 7.24 19.74
CA LYS A 120 21.88 6.77 20.51
C LYS A 120 21.54 6.88 21.99
N GLY A 121 21.38 5.74 22.62
CA GLY A 121 21.55 5.51 24.05
C GLY A 121 20.85 6.49 25.00
N LYS A 122 19.61 6.20 25.41
CA LYS A 122 19.20 6.46 26.79
C LYS A 122 19.02 5.14 27.53
N LYS A 123 20.09 4.41 27.71
CA LYS A 123 20.37 3.67 28.95
C LYS A 123 21.08 4.65 29.88
N GLY A 124 20.33 5.28 30.74
CA GLY A 124 20.81 6.20 31.74
C GLY A 124 19.75 6.34 32.80
N SER A 125 19.92 5.61 33.91
CA SER A 125 19.29 5.78 35.19
C SER A 125 19.00 7.27 35.49
N ARG A 126 17.78 7.55 35.95
CA ARG A 126 17.39 8.84 36.52
C ARG A 126 18.29 9.11 37.75
N PRO A 127 19.05 10.19 37.81
CA PRO A 127 19.43 10.78 39.09
C PRO A 127 18.29 11.73 39.50
N VAL A 128 17.70 11.43 40.63
CA VAL A 128 16.89 12.38 41.38
C VAL A 128 17.87 13.31 42.08
N VAL A 129 17.96 14.57 41.65
CA VAL A 129 18.40 15.67 42.54
C VAL A 129 17.75 16.95 42.00
N GLY A 130 17.07 17.64 42.90
CA GLY A 130 16.55 18.98 42.68
C GLY A 130 17.65 20.03 42.54
N GLY A 131 17.33 21.08 41.78
CA GLY A 131 18.21 22.25 41.63
C GLY A 131 17.71 23.15 40.53
N SER A 132 16.97 24.17 40.94
CA SER A 132 16.64 25.34 40.13
C SER A 132 17.95 26.03 39.73
N LEU A 133 18.20 26.17 38.40
CA LEU A 133 19.12 27.21 37.91
C LEU A 133 18.78 27.57 36.46
N SER A 134 18.70 28.85 36.22
CA SER A 134 18.38 29.62 35.04
C SER A 134 19.07 29.14 33.76
N ARG A 135 18.33 29.06 32.67
CA ARG A 135 18.85 28.82 31.32
C ARG A 135 19.59 30.06 30.80
N PRO A 136 20.83 29.98 30.39
CA PRO A 136 21.44 31.00 29.54
C PRO A 136 20.95 30.81 28.11
N VAL A 137 20.41 31.87 27.52
CA VAL A 137 20.09 31.98 26.10
C VAL A 137 21.43 32.18 25.39
N LEU A 138 21.97 31.12 24.78
CA LEU A 138 23.04 31.23 23.82
C LEU A 138 22.45 31.09 22.42
N SER A 139 22.37 32.22 21.73
CA SER A 139 22.27 32.29 20.28
C SER A 139 23.59 31.73 19.71
N GLY A 140 23.56 30.44 19.43
CA GLY A 140 24.63 29.72 18.72
C GLY A 140 24.13 29.37 17.33
N SER A 141 24.73 29.99 16.33
CA SER A 141 24.63 29.62 14.91
C SER A 141 24.82 28.13 14.76
N ARG A 142 23.86 27.47 14.13
CA ARG A 142 23.94 26.06 13.75
C ARG A 142 25.15 25.88 12.84
N PRO A 143 26.12 25.00 13.15
CA PRO A 143 27.15 24.67 12.18
C PRO A 143 26.48 23.95 10.99
N GLU A 144 26.72 24.46 9.83
CA GLU A 144 26.42 23.86 8.52
C GLU A 144 27.39 22.70 8.26
N ASP A 145 27.41 21.69 9.11
CA ASP A 145 28.24 20.52 8.87
C ASP A 145 27.43 19.40 8.25
N GLY A 146 27.78 19.15 7.01
CA GLY A 146 27.31 18.18 6.05
C GLY A 146 27.28 16.72 6.49
N GLY A 147 26.42 16.42 7.41
CA GLY A 147 25.86 15.08 7.57
C GLY A 147 24.45 15.12 6.99
N SER A 148 24.31 14.80 5.71
CA SER A 148 23.02 14.70 5.04
C SER A 148 22.13 13.68 5.77
N LEU A 149 21.40 14.16 6.77
CA LEU A 149 20.22 13.48 7.26
C LEU A 149 19.25 13.42 6.09
N SER A 150 19.25 12.32 5.36
CA SER A 150 18.36 12.12 4.22
C SER A 150 16.93 12.47 4.65
N ARG A 151 16.26 13.28 3.84
CA ARG A 151 14.89 13.71 4.10
C ARG A 151 13.99 12.50 4.38
N PRO A 152 12.91 12.65 5.13
CA PRO A 152 11.99 11.55 5.41
C PRO A 152 11.51 10.82 4.15
N VAL A 153 11.32 11.56 3.06
CA VAL A 153 10.95 11.03 1.73
C VAL A 153 12.04 10.13 1.19
N ASP A 154 13.30 10.59 1.20
CA ASP A 154 14.44 9.83 0.63
C ASP A 154 14.61 8.48 1.35
N ARG A 155 14.49 8.47 2.68
CA ARG A 155 14.51 7.21 3.46
C ARG A 155 13.38 6.26 3.09
N ARG A 156 12.18 6.80 2.81
CA ARG A 156 11.04 5.99 2.37
C ARG A 156 11.27 5.42 0.98
N LEU A 157 11.82 6.21 0.06
CA LEU A 157 12.15 5.75 -1.29
C LEU A 157 13.26 4.70 -1.26
N GLN A 158 14.31 4.92 -0.49
CA GLN A 158 15.38 3.92 -0.30
C GLN A 158 14.84 2.61 0.31
N ALA A 159 13.90 2.69 1.25
CA ALA A 159 13.24 1.52 1.80
C ALA A 159 12.36 0.80 0.76
N LEU A 160 11.73 1.55 -0.15
CA LEU A 160 10.97 0.99 -1.27
C LEU A 160 11.89 0.24 -2.23
N GLU A 161 13.01 0.83 -2.62
CA GLU A 161 14.02 0.18 -3.48
C GLU A 161 14.52 -1.13 -2.87
N GLN A 162 14.84 -1.11 -1.56
CA GLN A 162 15.23 -2.33 -0.84
C GLN A 162 14.11 -3.37 -0.84
N LEU A 163 12.85 -2.95 -0.69
CA LEU A 163 11.71 -3.86 -0.70
C LEU A 163 11.49 -4.50 -2.08
N LEU A 164 11.64 -3.73 -3.14
CA LEU A 164 11.53 -4.23 -4.53
C LEU A 164 12.67 -5.17 -4.91
N ALA A 165 13.84 -5.01 -4.32
CA ALA A 165 14.98 -5.91 -4.52
C ALA A 165 14.82 -7.26 -3.78
N LEU A 166 13.84 -7.40 -2.87
CA LEU A 166 13.53 -8.68 -2.24
C LEU A 166 12.79 -9.58 -3.23
N GLU A 167 12.90 -10.88 -3.04
CA GLU A 167 12.11 -11.87 -3.78
C GLU A 167 10.60 -11.79 -3.41
N ARG A 168 10.32 -11.45 -2.16
CA ARG A 168 8.97 -11.34 -1.58
C ARG A 168 8.94 -10.33 -0.44
N PRO A 169 7.81 -9.70 -0.14
CA PRO A 169 7.75 -8.69 0.92
C PRO A 169 7.90 -9.30 2.33
N THR A 170 7.35 -10.48 2.56
CA THR A 170 7.43 -11.21 3.83
C THR A 170 7.63 -12.70 3.59
N THR A 171 8.08 -13.44 4.61
CA THR A 171 8.30 -14.89 4.51
C THR A 171 7.03 -15.68 4.19
N LYS A 172 5.85 -15.13 4.50
CA LYS A 172 4.53 -15.74 4.23
C LYS A 172 3.90 -15.27 2.92
N ALA A 173 4.51 -14.30 2.23
CA ALA A 173 4.00 -13.77 0.97
C ALA A 173 4.43 -14.63 -0.21
N LEU A 174 3.63 -14.60 -1.27
CA LEU A 174 4.05 -15.11 -2.57
C LEU A 174 5.24 -14.31 -3.10
N ALA A 175 6.15 -14.99 -3.78
CA ALA A 175 7.24 -14.30 -4.48
C ALA A 175 6.67 -13.43 -5.61
N TYR A 176 7.33 -12.31 -5.92
CA TYR A 176 6.84 -11.38 -6.95
C TYR A 176 6.72 -12.04 -8.34
N ARG A 177 7.61 -12.99 -8.65
CA ARG A 177 7.55 -13.77 -9.89
C ARG A 177 6.32 -14.68 -10.00
N ASP A 178 5.74 -15.07 -8.86
CA ASP A 178 4.59 -15.99 -8.78
C ASP A 178 3.26 -15.23 -8.74
N TRP A 179 3.30 -13.89 -8.89
CA TRP A 179 2.10 -13.09 -8.95
C TRP A 179 1.35 -13.31 -10.26
N PRO A 180 0.01 -13.34 -10.25
CA PRO A 180 -0.79 -13.42 -11.46
C PRO A 180 -0.35 -12.36 -12.47
N LEU A 181 -0.27 -12.72 -13.75
CA LEU A 181 0.23 -11.90 -14.85
C LEU A 181 1.76 -11.78 -14.94
N GLY A 182 2.56 -12.42 -14.06
CA GLY A 182 4.03 -12.36 -14.10
C GLY A 182 4.62 -10.95 -13.94
N VAL A 183 3.79 -9.97 -13.58
CA VAL A 183 4.19 -8.58 -13.40
C VAL A 183 4.22 -8.32 -11.90
N GLY A 184 5.40 -8.19 -11.36
CA GLY A 184 5.60 -7.84 -9.95
C GLY A 184 5.09 -6.42 -9.62
N PRO A 185 5.40 -5.90 -8.44
CA PRO A 185 4.97 -4.57 -8.02
C PRO A 185 5.51 -3.48 -8.97
N GLN A 186 4.62 -2.63 -9.48
CA GLN A 186 4.94 -1.52 -10.38
C GLN A 186 4.88 -0.20 -9.63
N VAL A 187 5.95 0.61 -9.71
CA VAL A 187 6.04 1.92 -9.03
C VAL A 187 5.70 3.05 -10.01
N HIS A 188 4.82 3.92 -9.59
CA HIS A 188 4.40 5.12 -10.31
C HIS A 188 4.79 6.35 -9.50
N TYR A 189 5.69 7.18 -10.03
CA TYR A 189 6.10 8.46 -9.44
C TYR A 189 5.20 9.60 -9.95
N MET A 190 5.04 10.66 -9.15
CA MET A 190 4.24 11.84 -9.45
C MET A 190 5.11 13.09 -9.61
#